data_576a85b2c206ab81dc22fa2545f1277e
#
_entry.id   576a85b2c206ab81dc22fa2545f1277e
#
_cell.length_a   1.000
_cell.length_b   1.000
_cell.length_c   1.000
_cell.angle_alpha   90.00
_cell.angle_beta   90.00
_cell.angle_gamma   90.00
#
_symmetry.space_group_name_H-M   'P 1'
#
loop_
_entity.id
_entity.type
_entity.pdbx_description
1 polymer ?
#
loop_
_entity_poly.entity_id
_entity_poly.type
_entity_poly.pdbx_seq_one_letter_code
_entity_poly.pdbx_strand_id
1 'polypeptide(L)'
;KPSACGGSKENNMGIFKDLVTSQLIDVIEWTDDSQNTMVYKYDMNGKEIMMGAQLTVRESQAAIFVNEGKLADVFQPGRYELSTQNMPILTKLKAWKFGFNSPFKSDVYFINTKQFLDRKWGTANPVMMRDTDFGMIRIRAFGSFAFRVKEPETFMKECFGTSSLFTVEGVEGQLKSMVVSGLSDAIAQSKIPALDIAANYSGLSQYCMNALNTKVEALGLTLTNFVIENVSLPEEVEKAMDKRTSMGVLGDMGKYAQFQAAEAMRDAANNPNGMAGMGVGMGAGMGMGQMFT
;
A
#
# COMPACT_ATOMS: atom_id res chain seq x y z
N LYS A 1 63.22 59.84 -17.23
CA LYS A 1 62.98 59.99 -15.77
C LYS A 1 61.50 60.04 -15.49
N PRO A 2 60.94 59.51 -14.50
CA PRO A 2 61.18 58.23 -13.84
C PRO A 2 59.95 57.28 -13.93
N SER A 3 60.21 56.02 -13.82
CA SER A 3 59.65 55.00 -12.97
C SER A 3 58.25 55.21 -12.39
N ALA A 4 57.33 54.30 -12.69
CA ALA A 4 56.21 54.05 -11.84
C ALA A 4 56.04 52.53 -11.64
N CYS A 5 56.19 52.18 -10.40
CA CYS A 5 55.90 50.94 -9.77
C CYS A 5 54.37 50.69 -9.78
N GLY A 6 53.93 49.57 -10.26
CA GLY A 6 52.55 49.14 -10.22
C GLY A 6 52.50 47.65 -10.02
N GLY A 7 52.87 47.27 -8.79
CA GLY A 7 52.87 45.87 -8.40
C GLY A 7 51.60 45.49 -7.66
N SER A 8 51.10 44.32 -7.97
CA SER A 8 50.46 43.36 -7.06
C SER A 8 49.30 43.87 -6.17
N LYS A 9 48.12 43.88 -6.74
CA LYS A 9 46.84 43.80 -5.95
C LYS A 9 45.85 42.73 -6.41
N GLU A 10 46.13 41.98 -7.46
CA GLU A 10 45.16 40.99 -8.00
C GLU A 10 45.26 39.56 -7.43
N ASN A 11 46.38 39.22 -6.76
CA ASN A 11 46.57 37.84 -6.27
C ASN A 11 45.97 37.53 -4.89
N ASN A 12 45.50 38.50 -4.13
CA ASN A 12 44.95 38.23 -2.80
C ASN A 12 43.45 37.93 -2.79
N MET A 13 42.71 38.25 -3.84
CA MET A 13 41.26 38.02 -3.88
C MET A 13 40.90 36.56 -4.30
N GLY A 14 41.79 35.90 -5.02
CA GLY A 14 41.65 34.49 -5.38
C GLY A 14 41.84 33.56 -4.18
N ILE A 15 42.87 33.80 -3.40
CA ILE A 15 43.22 32.98 -2.22
C ILE A 15 42.14 33.09 -1.12
N PHE A 16 41.56 34.28 -0.91
CA PHE A 16 40.44 34.44 0.03
C PHE A 16 39.15 33.78 -0.48
N LYS A 17 38.91 33.75 -1.78
CA LYS A 17 37.75 33.09 -2.38
C LYS A 17 37.85 31.57 -2.25
N ASP A 18 39.02 31.00 -2.45
CA ASP A 18 39.29 29.56 -2.27
C ASP A 18 39.29 29.15 -0.79
N LEU A 19 39.76 30.05 0.13
CA LEU A 19 39.73 29.79 1.57
C LEU A 19 38.30 29.81 2.14
N VAL A 20 37.44 30.70 1.64
CA VAL A 20 36.03 30.80 2.08
C VAL A 20 35.19 29.68 1.49
N THR A 21 35.52 29.21 0.28
CA THR A 21 34.80 28.10 -0.36
C THR A 21 35.17 26.74 0.29
N SER A 22 36.36 26.61 0.87
CA SER A 22 36.79 25.35 1.51
C SER A 22 36.28 25.17 2.95
N GLN A 23 35.57 26.14 3.51
CA GLN A 23 34.98 26.05 4.86
C GLN A 23 33.46 25.81 4.89
N LEU A 24 32.80 25.69 3.74
CA LEU A 24 31.40 25.29 3.72
C LEU A 24 31.32 23.78 3.86
N ILE A 25 30.99 23.32 5.06
CA ILE A 25 30.67 21.92 5.34
C ILE A 25 29.47 21.55 4.48
N ASP A 26 29.64 20.59 3.57
CA ASP A 26 28.53 20.10 2.75
C ASP A 26 27.49 19.42 3.66
N VAL A 27 26.24 19.86 3.56
CA VAL A 27 25.12 19.25 4.27
C VAL A 27 24.32 18.40 3.27
N ILE A 28 24.23 17.11 3.57
CA ILE A 28 23.48 16.14 2.81
C ILE A 28 22.17 15.88 3.56
N GLU A 29 21.08 16.41 3.06
CA GLU A 29 19.74 16.20 3.63
C GLU A 29 18.68 16.20 2.55
N TRP A 30 17.54 15.59 2.85
CA TRP A 30 16.38 15.61 1.98
C TRP A 30 15.14 15.99 2.77
N THR A 31 14.38 16.93 2.21
CA THR A 31 13.04 17.27 2.69
C THR A 31 12.03 16.83 1.64
N ASP A 32 11.10 15.97 2.04
CA ASP A 32 10.05 15.44 1.15
C ASP A 32 8.77 16.25 1.34
N ASP A 33 8.41 17.03 0.34
CA ASP A 33 7.14 17.75 0.28
C ASP A 33 6.05 16.94 -0.46
N SER A 34 6.41 15.76 -1.00
CA SER A 34 5.48 14.89 -1.71
C SER A 34 4.83 13.87 -0.77
N GLN A 35 3.65 13.39 -1.18
CA GLN A 35 3.00 12.29 -0.46
C GLN A 35 3.39 10.91 -1.01
N ASN A 36 3.99 10.85 -2.18
CA ASN A 36 4.15 9.61 -2.96
C ASN A 36 5.60 9.22 -3.21
N THR A 37 6.59 10.06 -2.90
CA THR A 37 8.01 9.71 -3.10
C THR A 37 8.45 8.69 -2.06
N MET A 38 8.92 7.55 -2.54
CA MET A 38 9.49 6.48 -1.71
C MET A 38 11.00 6.56 -1.65
N VAL A 39 11.65 6.88 -2.78
CA VAL A 39 13.11 6.98 -2.86
C VAL A 39 13.50 8.21 -3.68
N TYR A 40 14.49 8.89 -3.18
CA TYR A 40 15.12 10.04 -3.83
C TYR A 40 16.65 9.87 -3.84
N LYS A 41 17.24 9.93 -5.02
CA LYS A 41 18.68 10.01 -5.17
C LYS A 41 19.13 11.45 -4.96
N TYR A 42 19.96 11.68 -3.96
CA TYR A 42 20.50 13.01 -3.70
C TYR A 42 21.40 13.47 -4.85
N ASP A 43 21.12 14.65 -5.38
CA ASP A 43 21.92 15.23 -6.46
C ASP A 43 23.18 15.89 -5.88
N MET A 44 24.30 15.26 -6.10
CA MET A 44 25.60 15.77 -5.68
C MET A 44 26.12 16.91 -6.58
N ASN A 45 25.38 17.31 -7.64
CA ASN A 45 25.81 18.34 -8.60
C ASN A 45 27.25 18.13 -9.13
N GLY A 46 27.64 16.87 -9.30
CA GLY A 46 28.97 16.47 -9.76
C GLY A 46 30.07 16.61 -8.69
N LYS A 47 29.73 16.97 -7.45
CA LYS A 47 30.65 17.04 -6.33
C LYS A 47 30.84 15.64 -5.70
N GLU A 48 32.00 15.43 -5.15
CA GLU A 48 32.32 14.26 -4.34
C GLU A 48 31.90 14.50 -2.90
N ILE A 49 31.56 13.42 -2.18
CA ILE A 49 31.29 13.51 -0.75
C ILE A 49 32.58 13.80 0.00
N MET A 50 32.67 14.94 0.66
CA MET A 50 33.84 15.32 1.43
C MET A 50 33.83 14.69 2.82
N MET A 51 35.03 14.36 3.35
CA MET A 51 35.20 14.04 4.77
C MET A 51 34.72 15.20 5.63
N GLY A 52 33.97 14.89 6.69
CA GLY A 52 33.38 15.90 7.57
C GLY A 52 32.05 16.47 7.09
N ALA A 53 31.57 16.06 5.90
CA ALA A 53 30.21 16.40 5.47
C ALA A 53 29.17 15.94 6.49
N GLN A 54 28.13 16.72 6.68
CA GLN A 54 27.07 16.44 7.64
C GLN A 54 25.90 15.76 6.92
N LEU A 55 25.59 14.52 7.30
CA LEU A 55 24.41 13.81 6.85
C LEU A 55 23.29 13.96 7.87
N THR A 56 22.16 14.48 7.47
CA THR A 56 20.94 14.54 8.30
C THR A 56 19.90 13.59 7.73
N VAL A 57 19.57 12.56 8.50
CA VAL A 57 18.50 11.59 8.21
C VAL A 57 17.34 11.86 9.16
N ARG A 58 16.17 12.17 8.64
CA ARG A 58 14.98 12.48 9.44
C ARG A 58 14.33 11.20 9.99
N GLU A 59 13.49 11.33 11.03
CA GLU A 59 12.79 10.22 11.71
C GLU A 59 12.04 9.27 10.76
N SER A 60 11.52 9.79 9.64
CA SER A 60 10.79 9.02 8.66
C SER A 60 11.62 8.63 7.43
N GLN A 61 12.94 8.59 7.56
CA GLN A 61 13.85 8.32 6.45
C GLN A 61 14.96 7.34 6.86
N ALA A 62 15.56 6.73 5.84
CA ALA A 62 16.86 6.07 5.94
C ALA A 62 17.74 6.57 4.78
N ALA A 63 19.03 6.70 4.98
CA ALA A 63 19.97 7.03 3.91
C ALA A 63 20.84 5.81 3.59
N ILE A 64 20.97 5.50 2.28
CA ILE A 64 21.80 4.40 1.78
C ILE A 64 22.88 4.96 0.88
N PHE A 65 24.11 4.59 1.17
CA PHE A 65 25.25 4.87 0.32
C PHE A 65 25.49 3.71 -0.64
N VAL A 66 25.66 4.03 -1.91
CA VAL A 66 25.95 3.06 -2.98
C VAL A 66 27.25 3.46 -3.64
N ASN A 67 28.20 2.57 -3.66
CA ASN A 67 29.47 2.77 -4.33
C ASN A 67 29.66 1.78 -5.46
N GLU A 68 29.92 2.29 -6.66
CA GLU A 68 30.08 1.46 -7.88
C GLU A 68 28.93 0.46 -8.10
N GLY A 69 27.69 0.88 -7.80
CA GLY A 69 26.51 0.04 -7.94
C GLY A 69 26.33 -1.00 -6.81
N LYS A 70 27.20 -1.00 -5.79
CA LYS A 70 27.08 -1.87 -4.62
C LYS A 70 26.60 -1.08 -3.41
N LEU A 71 25.65 -1.66 -2.71
CA LEU A 71 25.20 -1.13 -1.42
C LEU A 71 26.38 -1.14 -0.43
N ALA A 72 26.61 -0.01 0.20
CA ALA A 72 27.68 0.17 1.16
C ALA A 72 27.10 0.37 2.57
N ASP A 73 26.99 1.61 3.03
CA ASP A 73 26.60 1.92 4.41
C ASP A 73 25.14 2.42 4.45
N VAL A 74 24.41 2.05 5.51
CA VAL A 74 23.03 2.44 5.77
C VAL A 74 22.95 3.22 7.06
N PHE A 75 22.33 4.39 7.00
CA PHE A 75 22.14 5.29 8.12
C PHE A 75 20.68 5.39 8.50
N GLN A 76 20.42 5.14 9.77
CA GLN A 76 19.11 5.32 10.40
C GLN A 76 18.86 6.80 10.72
N PRO A 77 17.68 7.21 11.23
CA PRO A 77 17.42 8.57 11.65
C PRO A 77 18.49 9.11 12.61
N GLY A 78 18.97 10.31 12.32
CA GLY A 78 20.02 10.96 13.11
C GLY A 78 20.86 11.95 12.30
N ARG A 79 21.79 12.58 12.99
CA ARG A 79 22.79 13.45 12.38
C ARG A 79 24.16 12.80 12.49
N TYR A 80 24.85 12.72 11.38
CA TYR A 80 26.14 12.04 11.27
C TYR A 80 27.15 12.95 10.59
N GLU A 81 28.34 13.06 11.19
CA GLU A 81 29.51 13.57 10.50
C GLU A 81 30.14 12.42 9.73
N LEU A 82 30.23 12.53 8.42
CA LEU A 82 30.74 11.45 7.58
C LEU A 82 32.24 11.30 7.76
N SER A 83 32.66 10.19 8.37
CA SER A 83 34.03 9.89 8.72
C SER A 83 34.38 8.43 8.45
N THR A 84 35.65 8.08 8.45
CA THR A 84 36.11 6.69 8.28
C THR A 84 35.60 5.75 9.38
N GLN A 85 35.18 6.29 10.52
CA GLN A 85 34.69 5.50 11.65
C GLN A 85 33.24 5.04 11.47
N ASN A 86 32.39 5.88 10.87
CA ASN A 86 30.95 5.57 10.70
C ASN A 86 30.58 5.13 9.28
N MET A 87 31.58 4.99 8.38
CA MET A 87 31.42 4.46 7.03
C MET A 87 32.37 3.27 6.79
N PRO A 88 32.25 2.18 7.56
CA PRO A 88 33.24 1.10 7.55
C PRO A 88 33.29 0.35 6.23
N ILE A 89 32.19 0.25 5.49
CA ILE A 89 32.16 -0.46 4.20
C ILE A 89 32.81 0.40 3.11
N LEU A 90 32.45 1.65 2.99
CA LEU A 90 33.08 2.59 2.06
C LEU A 90 34.58 2.75 2.34
N THR A 91 34.97 2.78 3.60
CA THR A 91 36.39 2.86 3.99
C THR A 91 37.18 1.63 3.56
N LYS A 92 36.61 0.42 3.67
CA LYS A 92 37.24 -0.84 3.24
C LYS A 92 37.43 -0.93 1.72
N LEU A 93 36.56 -0.28 0.94
CA LEU A 93 36.64 -0.27 -0.53
C LEU A 93 37.82 0.56 -1.06
N LYS A 94 38.72 1.03 -0.19
CA LYS A 94 39.93 1.83 -0.53
C LYS A 94 39.65 3.18 -1.22
N ALA A 95 38.39 3.52 -1.42
CA ALA A 95 37.97 4.77 -2.05
C ALA A 95 38.43 6.00 -1.26
N TRP A 96 38.54 5.86 0.05
CA TRP A 96 38.81 6.94 0.99
C TRP A 96 40.29 7.25 1.25
N LYS A 97 41.20 6.41 0.76
CA LYS A 97 42.64 6.57 1.03
C LYS A 97 43.32 7.72 0.28
N PHE A 98 42.66 8.28 -0.73
CA PHE A 98 43.28 9.26 -1.62
C PHE A 98 42.98 10.72 -1.28
N GLY A 99 42.43 11.01 -0.10
CA GLY A 99 42.10 12.37 0.29
C GLY A 99 41.02 12.99 -0.58
N PHE A 100 40.93 14.31 -0.57
CA PHE A 100 39.90 15.11 -1.20
C PHE A 100 39.70 14.97 -2.74
N ASN A 101 40.45 14.11 -3.41
CA ASN A 101 40.39 13.83 -4.86
C ASN A 101 40.15 12.35 -5.12
N SER A 102 39.20 11.73 -4.48
CA SER A 102 38.81 10.35 -4.79
C SER A 102 38.04 10.29 -6.11
N PRO A 103 38.48 9.47 -7.09
CA PRO A 103 37.75 9.28 -8.35
C PRO A 103 36.44 8.51 -8.17
N PHE A 104 36.09 8.08 -6.96
CA PHE A 104 34.93 7.24 -6.68
C PHE A 104 33.69 8.10 -6.36
N LYS A 105 32.72 8.02 -7.23
CA LYS A 105 31.41 8.62 -7.03
C LYS A 105 30.51 7.68 -6.25
N SER A 106 30.23 8.02 -5.01
CA SER A 106 29.20 7.32 -4.23
C SER A 106 27.86 8.03 -4.41
N ASP A 107 26.84 7.28 -4.69
CA ASP A 107 25.47 7.78 -4.75
C ASP A 107 24.83 7.69 -3.35
N VAL A 108 24.06 8.70 -2.99
CA VAL A 108 23.28 8.74 -1.75
C VAL A 108 21.81 8.66 -2.08
N TYR A 109 21.13 7.67 -1.53
CA TYR A 109 19.71 7.48 -1.68
C TYR A 109 19.01 7.68 -0.35
N PHE A 110 18.02 8.55 -0.33
CA PHE A 110 17.09 8.68 0.80
C PHE A 110 15.87 7.83 0.54
N ILE A 111 15.53 6.97 1.50
CA ILE A 111 14.37 6.10 1.46
C ILE A 111 13.37 6.59 2.51
N ASN A 112 12.16 6.85 2.08
CA ASN A 112 11.08 7.28 2.94
C ASN A 112 10.47 6.08 3.67
N THR A 113 10.53 6.07 4.99
CA THR A 113 10.00 5.01 5.86
C THR A 113 8.67 5.38 6.51
N LYS A 114 8.09 6.56 6.13
CA LYS A 114 6.74 6.94 6.56
C LYS A 114 5.69 5.93 6.08
N GLN A 115 4.52 6.00 6.65
CA GLN A 115 3.38 5.22 6.15
C GLN A 115 2.76 5.87 4.91
N PHE A 116 2.53 5.07 3.88
CA PHE A 116 1.76 5.43 2.71
C PHE A 116 0.33 4.95 2.92
N LEU A 117 -0.55 5.92 3.22
CA LEU A 117 -1.92 5.67 3.65
C LEU A 117 -2.88 5.61 2.46
N ASP A 118 -4.09 5.09 2.74
CA ASP A 118 -5.27 5.14 1.88
C ASP A 118 -5.04 4.61 0.45
N ARG A 119 -4.33 3.48 0.33
CA ARG A 119 -4.17 2.80 -0.95
C ARG A 119 -5.35 1.88 -1.20
N LYS A 120 -6.13 2.19 -2.23
CA LYS A 120 -7.35 1.43 -2.56
C LYS A 120 -7.02 0.16 -3.32
N TRP A 121 -7.70 -0.91 -2.96
CA TRP A 121 -7.65 -2.20 -3.66
C TRP A 121 -9.06 -2.72 -3.93
N GLY A 122 -9.20 -3.58 -4.91
CA GLY A 122 -10.47 -4.23 -5.23
C GLY A 122 -10.27 -5.40 -6.18
N THR A 123 -11.16 -6.37 -6.10
CA THR A 123 -11.19 -7.51 -7.01
C THR A 123 -11.79 -7.10 -8.34
N ALA A 124 -10.98 -6.99 -9.39
CA ALA A 124 -11.45 -6.70 -10.75
C ALA A 124 -12.41 -7.79 -11.24
N ASN A 125 -12.07 -9.05 -11.00
CA ASN A 125 -12.90 -10.22 -11.27
C ASN A 125 -13.41 -10.82 -9.95
N PRO A 126 -14.61 -11.40 -9.93
CA PRO A 126 -15.11 -12.10 -8.77
C PRO A 126 -14.19 -13.25 -8.34
N VAL A 127 -13.97 -13.37 -7.04
CA VAL A 127 -13.26 -14.50 -6.43
C VAL A 127 -14.22 -15.62 -6.17
N MET A 128 -13.84 -16.84 -6.54
CA MET A 128 -14.63 -18.05 -6.29
C MET A 128 -14.34 -18.55 -4.89
N MET A 129 -15.38 -18.78 -4.10
CA MET A 129 -15.26 -19.45 -2.79
C MET A 129 -16.26 -20.57 -2.66
N ARG A 130 -15.91 -21.56 -1.83
CA ARG A 130 -16.85 -22.63 -1.47
C ARG A 130 -17.52 -22.26 -0.16
N ASP A 131 -18.81 -22.08 -0.22
CA ASP A 131 -19.67 -21.83 0.93
C ASP A 131 -20.35 -23.12 1.39
N THR A 132 -20.58 -23.26 2.69
CA THR A 132 -21.23 -24.45 3.27
C THR A 132 -22.72 -24.53 2.94
N ASP A 133 -23.39 -23.39 2.83
CA ASP A 133 -24.83 -23.29 2.66
C ASP A 133 -25.22 -23.09 1.19
N PHE A 134 -24.42 -22.33 0.43
CA PHE A 134 -24.71 -21.95 -0.96
C PHE A 134 -23.83 -22.66 -1.99
N GLY A 135 -22.88 -23.49 -1.57
CA GLY A 135 -21.96 -24.19 -2.47
C GLY A 135 -20.90 -23.28 -3.07
N MET A 136 -20.75 -23.25 -4.41
CA MET A 136 -19.78 -22.38 -5.09
C MET A 136 -20.38 -21.02 -5.36
N ILE A 137 -19.86 -19.99 -4.73
CA ILE A 137 -20.30 -18.61 -4.92
C ILE A 137 -19.17 -17.74 -5.47
N ARG A 138 -19.55 -16.59 -6.03
CA ARG A 138 -18.64 -15.57 -6.55
C ARG A 138 -18.79 -14.31 -5.73
N ILE A 139 -17.70 -13.86 -5.13
CA ILE A 139 -17.70 -12.64 -4.33
C ILE A 139 -16.82 -11.57 -4.95
N ARG A 140 -17.16 -10.31 -4.71
CA ARG A 140 -16.31 -9.16 -4.97
C ARG A 140 -16.02 -8.47 -3.67
N ALA A 141 -14.78 -8.01 -3.51
CA ALA A 141 -14.38 -7.27 -2.33
C ALA A 141 -13.53 -6.07 -2.72
N PHE A 142 -13.63 -5.02 -1.93
CA PHE A 142 -12.76 -3.86 -2.03
C PHE A 142 -12.48 -3.28 -0.65
N GLY A 143 -11.46 -2.44 -0.60
CA GLY A 143 -11.05 -1.81 0.63
C GLY A 143 -9.81 -0.96 0.47
N SER A 144 -9.14 -0.73 1.57
CA SER A 144 -7.93 0.08 1.62
C SER A 144 -6.82 -0.63 2.40
N PHE A 145 -5.59 -0.24 2.10
CA PHE A 145 -4.42 -0.69 2.85
C PHE A 145 -3.44 0.47 3.04
N ALA A 146 -2.59 0.32 4.03
CA ALA A 146 -1.45 1.19 4.25
C ALA A 146 -0.19 0.33 4.36
N PHE A 147 0.93 0.86 3.90
CA PHE A 147 2.20 0.19 3.95
C PHE A 147 3.35 1.15 4.20
N ARG A 148 4.51 0.62 4.56
CA ARG A 148 5.75 1.38 4.68
C ARG A 148 6.95 0.52 4.29
N VAL A 149 8.08 1.16 4.04
CA VAL A 149 9.37 0.47 3.93
C VAL A 149 9.81 0.05 5.34
N LYS A 150 10.00 -1.26 5.54
CA LYS A 150 10.48 -1.87 6.77
C LYS A 150 11.99 -2.08 6.72
N GLU A 151 12.47 -2.65 5.63
CA GLU A 151 13.88 -2.98 5.40
C GLU A 151 14.40 -2.24 4.15
N PRO A 152 15.00 -1.05 4.33
CA PRO A 152 15.46 -0.21 3.21
C PRO A 152 16.43 -0.91 2.25
N GLU A 153 17.32 -1.76 2.78
CA GLU A 153 18.30 -2.49 1.96
C GLU A 153 17.62 -3.51 1.04
N THR A 154 16.70 -4.30 1.58
CA THR A 154 15.93 -5.30 0.82
C THR A 154 15.07 -4.60 -0.21
N PHE A 155 14.39 -3.52 0.18
CA PHE A 155 13.57 -2.73 -0.72
C PHE A 155 14.37 -2.17 -1.90
N MET A 156 15.59 -1.69 -1.63
CA MET A 156 16.48 -1.19 -2.67
C MET A 156 16.86 -2.29 -3.67
N LYS A 157 17.22 -3.47 -3.19
CA LYS A 157 17.67 -4.59 -4.03
C LYS A 157 16.54 -5.15 -4.89
N GLU A 158 15.35 -5.31 -4.28
CA GLU A 158 14.24 -6.04 -4.90
C GLU A 158 13.32 -5.15 -5.74
N CYS A 159 13.15 -3.87 -5.39
CA CYS A 159 12.09 -3.05 -5.98
C CYS A 159 12.59 -1.92 -6.87
N PHE A 160 13.59 -1.15 -6.45
CA PHE A 160 13.85 0.09 -7.18
C PHE A 160 15.16 0.15 -7.96
N GLY A 161 16.15 -0.68 -7.63
CA GLY A 161 17.40 -0.76 -8.37
C GLY A 161 18.18 0.56 -8.40
N THR A 162 18.38 1.15 -9.59
CA THR A 162 19.21 2.34 -9.81
C THR A 162 18.44 3.59 -10.22
N SER A 163 17.13 3.61 -10.09
CA SER A 163 16.31 4.79 -10.42
C SER A 163 16.69 5.99 -9.56
N SER A 164 16.68 7.18 -10.14
CA SER A 164 16.96 8.43 -9.39
C SER A 164 15.76 8.88 -8.54
N LEU A 165 14.57 8.50 -8.95
CA LEU A 165 13.32 8.78 -8.26
C LEU A 165 12.42 7.55 -8.36
N PHE A 166 11.85 7.11 -7.24
CA PHE A 166 10.90 6.02 -7.19
C PHE A 166 9.69 6.42 -6.34
N THR A 167 8.51 6.22 -6.91
CA THR A 167 7.26 6.61 -6.27
C THR A 167 6.40 5.40 -5.93
N VAL A 168 5.36 5.62 -5.14
CA VAL A 168 4.39 4.60 -4.73
C VAL A 168 3.78 3.89 -5.94
N GLU A 169 3.52 4.62 -7.02
CA GLU A 169 2.92 4.08 -8.25
C GLU A 169 3.77 2.94 -8.85
N GLY A 170 5.08 2.99 -8.67
CA GLY A 170 6.00 1.94 -9.14
C GLY A 170 5.81 0.58 -8.46
N VAL A 171 5.30 0.55 -7.24
CA VAL A 171 5.10 -0.68 -6.47
C VAL A 171 3.62 -0.99 -6.21
N GLU A 172 2.75 -0.01 -6.31
CA GLU A 172 1.33 -0.14 -5.96
C GLU A 172 0.60 -1.21 -6.78
N GLY A 173 0.88 -1.30 -8.08
CA GLY A 173 0.29 -2.32 -8.94
C GLY A 173 0.63 -3.74 -8.49
N GLN A 174 1.88 -3.98 -8.12
CA GLN A 174 2.34 -5.26 -7.60
C GLN A 174 1.72 -5.57 -6.23
N LEU A 175 1.67 -4.58 -5.34
CA LEU A 175 1.04 -4.73 -4.02
C LEU A 175 -0.45 -5.05 -4.16
N LYS A 176 -1.19 -4.35 -5.03
CA LYS A 176 -2.61 -4.65 -5.31
C LYS A 176 -2.81 -6.08 -5.81
N SER A 177 -1.95 -6.55 -6.71
CA SER A 177 -2.02 -7.93 -7.20
C SER A 177 -1.76 -8.94 -6.09
N MET A 178 -0.78 -8.70 -5.23
CA MET A 178 -0.48 -9.55 -4.08
C MET A 178 -1.64 -9.55 -3.07
N VAL A 179 -2.24 -8.39 -2.81
CA VAL A 179 -3.41 -8.24 -1.93
C VAL A 179 -4.58 -9.05 -2.44
N VAL A 180 -4.95 -8.91 -3.71
CA VAL A 180 -6.09 -9.64 -4.31
C VAL A 180 -5.84 -11.15 -4.29
N SER A 181 -4.63 -11.59 -4.66
CA SER A 181 -4.26 -13.02 -4.62
C SER A 181 -4.28 -13.57 -3.20
N GLY A 182 -3.66 -12.86 -2.26
CA GLY A 182 -3.61 -13.28 -0.86
C GLY A 182 -4.97 -13.28 -0.17
N LEU A 183 -5.84 -12.33 -0.50
CA LEU A 183 -7.23 -12.32 -0.04
C LEU A 183 -7.99 -13.54 -0.56
N SER A 184 -7.83 -13.87 -1.85
CA SER A 184 -8.46 -15.04 -2.44
C SER A 184 -8.04 -16.34 -1.75
N ASP A 185 -6.74 -16.49 -1.50
CA ASP A 185 -6.18 -17.62 -0.75
C ASP A 185 -6.71 -17.66 0.69
N ALA A 186 -6.75 -16.51 1.37
CA ALA A 186 -7.21 -16.39 2.74
C ALA A 186 -8.69 -16.75 2.89
N ILE A 187 -9.54 -16.26 1.99
CA ILE A 187 -10.98 -16.58 1.98
C ILE A 187 -11.19 -18.07 1.70
N ALA A 188 -10.46 -18.64 0.74
CA ALA A 188 -10.58 -20.06 0.41
C ALA A 188 -10.18 -20.98 1.59
N GLN A 189 -9.19 -20.56 2.38
CA GLN A 189 -8.67 -21.31 3.51
C GLN A 189 -9.46 -21.10 4.81
N SER A 190 -10.07 -19.93 4.98
CA SER A 190 -10.76 -19.56 6.23
C SER A 190 -11.98 -20.45 6.52
N LYS A 191 -12.60 -21.04 5.48
CA LYS A 191 -13.86 -21.81 5.57
C LYS A 191 -14.98 -21.05 6.29
N ILE A 192 -14.89 -19.73 6.33
CA ILE A 192 -15.91 -18.86 6.93
C ILE A 192 -17.10 -18.79 5.97
N PRO A 193 -18.33 -19.07 6.42
CA PRO A 193 -19.51 -18.89 5.61
C PRO A 193 -19.66 -17.47 5.09
N ALA A 194 -20.21 -17.29 3.91
CA ALA A 194 -20.39 -15.98 3.30
C ALA A 194 -21.17 -15.00 4.18
N LEU A 195 -22.15 -15.51 4.91
CA LEU A 195 -22.95 -14.77 5.87
C LEU A 195 -22.10 -14.21 7.03
N ASP A 196 -21.17 -15.01 7.53
CA ASP A 196 -20.29 -14.64 8.64
C ASP A 196 -19.17 -13.69 8.20
N ILE A 197 -18.77 -13.74 6.92
CA ILE A 197 -17.83 -12.76 6.35
C ILE A 197 -18.39 -11.36 6.51
N ALA A 198 -19.66 -11.14 6.16
CA ALA A 198 -20.33 -9.84 6.28
C ALA A 198 -20.41 -9.36 7.74
N ALA A 199 -20.46 -10.28 8.69
CA ALA A 199 -20.54 -9.96 10.12
C ALA A 199 -19.16 -9.70 10.76
N ASN A 200 -18.04 -10.13 10.13
CA ASN A 200 -16.70 -10.10 10.76
C ASN A 200 -15.60 -9.66 9.80
N TYR A 201 -15.76 -8.48 9.18
CA TYR A 201 -14.70 -7.91 8.31
C TYR A 201 -13.38 -7.66 9.05
N SER A 202 -13.43 -7.29 10.33
CA SER A 202 -12.20 -6.98 11.09
C SER A 202 -11.35 -8.21 11.35
N GLY A 203 -11.96 -9.33 11.71
CA GLY A 203 -11.24 -10.60 11.90
C GLY A 203 -10.62 -11.11 10.60
N LEU A 204 -11.36 -11.04 9.50
CA LEU A 204 -10.86 -11.42 8.18
C LEU A 204 -9.73 -10.49 7.73
N SER A 205 -9.88 -9.17 7.94
CA SER A 205 -8.83 -8.18 7.63
C SER A 205 -7.52 -8.48 8.36
N GLN A 206 -7.60 -8.80 9.65
CA GLN A 206 -6.40 -9.14 10.44
C GLN A 206 -5.75 -10.44 9.98
N TYR A 207 -6.55 -11.45 9.67
CA TYR A 207 -6.05 -12.72 9.12
C TYR A 207 -5.34 -12.50 7.77
N CYS A 208 -5.97 -11.75 6.87
CA CYS A 208 -5.40 -11.40 5.56
C CYS A 208 -4.11 -10.59 5.71
N MET A 209 -4.06 -9.61 6.62
CA MET A 209 -2.88 -8.78 6.87
C MET A 209 -1.69 -9.64 7.28
N ASN A 210 -1.88 -10.61 8.18
CA ASN A 210 -0.80 -11.48 8.63
C ASN A 210 -0.28 -12.39 7.50
N ALA A 211 -1.18 -12.96 6.70
CA ALA A 211 -0.82 -13.80 5.55
C ALA A 211 -0.10 -13.01 4.45
N LEU A 212 -0.54 -11.77 4.21
CA LEU A 212 0.04 -10.88 3.21
C LEU A 212 1.41 -10.36 3.62
N ASN A 213 1.62 -10.03 4.90
CA ASN A 213 2.88 -9.51 5.39
C ASN A 213 4.04 -10.47 5.11
N THR A 214 3.84 -11.78 5.21
CA THR A 214 4.86 -12.78 4.86
C THR A 214 5.36 -12.63 3.42
N LYS A 215 4.46 -12.30 2.48
CA LYS A 215 4.81 -12.11 1.07
C LYS A 215 5.41 -10.72 0.80
N VAL A 216 4.90 -9.69 1.46
CA VAL A 216 5.30 -8.29 1.26
C VAL A 216 6.66 -7.99 1.90
N GLU A 217 6.99 -8.65 2.99
CA GLU A 217 8.30 -8.53 3.65
C GLU A 217 9.47 -9.00 2.78
N ALA A 218 9.24 -9.91 1.85
CA ALA A 218 10.25 -10.30 0.86
C ALA A 218 10.69 -9.13 -0.02
N LEU A 219 9.87 -8.10 -0.17
CA LEU A 219 10.17 -6.86 -0.90
C LEU A 219 10.75 -5.75 0.01
N GLY A 220 11.02 -6.04 1.27
CA GLY A 220 11.45 -5.03 2.25
C GLY A 220 10.33 -4.09 2.72
N LEU A 221 9.07 -4.41 2.44
CA LEU A 221 7.89 -3.65 2.78
C LEU A 221 7.10 -4.31 3.92
N THR A 222 6.20 -3.58 4.55
CA THR A 222 5.23 -4.15 5.50
C THR A 222 3.90 -3.43 5.39
N LEU A 223 2.80 -4.18 5.43
CA LEU A 223 1.47 -3.62 5.58
C LEU A 223 1.28 -3.20 7.03
N THR A 224 0.94 -1.95 7.24
CA THR A 224 0.66 -1.37 8.57
C THR A 224 -0.82 -1.38 8.90
N ASN A 225 -1.66 -1.38 7.86
CA ASN A 225 -3.11 -1.51 7.97
C ASN A 225 -3.66 -2.22 6.73
N PHE A 226 -4.69 -3.01 6.92
CA PHE A 226 -5.44 -3.66 5.85
C PHE A 226 -6.91 -3.72 6.26
N VAL A 227 -7.77 -3.11 5.45
CA VAL A 227 -9.20 -3.00 5.73
C VAL A 227 -10.00 -3.55 4.55
N ILE A 228 -10.95 -4.41 4.85
CA ILE A 228 -12.00 -4.81 3.93
C ILE A 228 -13.19 -3.90 4.20
N GLU A 229 -13.51 -3.04 3.25
CA GLU A 229 -14.59 -2.06 3.40
C GLU A 229 -15.94 -2.69 3.03
N ASN A 230 -15.95 -3.55 2.03
CA ASN A 230 -17.15 -4.26 1.61
C ASN A 230 -16.83 -5.57 0.90
N VAL A 231 -17.73 -6.54 1.04
CA VAL A 231 -17.78 -7.77 0.28
C VAL A 231 -19.18 -7.89 -0.32
N SER A 232 -19.27 -7.87 -1.65
CA SER A 232 -20.54 -8.01 -2.37
C SER A 232 -20.75 -9.46 -2.75
N LEU A 233 -21.93 -9.97 -2.45
CA LEU A 233 -22.39 -11.30 -2.78
C LEU A 233 -23.17 -11.29 -4.13
N PRO A 234 -23.34 -12.43 -4.79
CA PRO A 234 -24.26 -12.53 -5.92
C PRO A 234 -25.70 -12.21 -5.51
N GLU A 235 -26.44 -11.57 -6.41
CA GLU A 235 -27.85 -11.19 -6.18
C GLU A 235 -28.73 -12.37 -5.74
N GLU A 236 -28.46 -13.56 -6.25
CA GLU A 236 -29.17 -14.79 -5.88
C GLU A 236 -28.94 -15.17 -4.40
N VAL A 237 -27.71 -14.96 -3.92
CA VAL A 237 -27.34 -15.20 -2.51
C VAL A 237 -27.97 -14.13 -1.62
N GLU A 238 -27.92 -12.86 -2.02
CA GLU A 238 -28.56 -11.76 -1.29
C GLU A 238 -30.08 -11.99 -1.17
N LYS A 239 -30.78 -12.36 -2.25
CA LYS A 239 -32.19 -12.73 -2.21
C LYS A 239 -32.51 -13.91 -1.30
N ALA A 240 -31.62 -14.93 -1.29
CA ALA A 240 -31.76 -16.06 -0.39
C ALA A 240 -31.57 -15.69 1.08
N MET A 241 -30.65 -14.73 1.36
CA MET A 241 -30.43 -14.16 2.69
C MET A 241 -31.65 -13.38 3.18
N ASP A 242 -32.19 -12.50 2.32
CA ASP A 242 -33.38 -11.71 2.64
C ASP A 242 -34.57 -12.62 2.98
N LYS A 243 -34.73 -13.69 2.19
CA LYS A 243 -35.76 -14.68 2.43
C LYS A 243 -35.58 -15.43 3.74
N ARG A 244 -34.34 -15.83 4.08
CA ARG A 244 -34.00 -16.47 5.34
C ARG A 244 -34.20 -15.55 6.54
N THR A 245 -33.82 -14.29 6.41
CA THR A 245 -34.03 -13.26 7.43
C THR A 245 -35.52 -13.03 7.67
N SER A 246 -36.31 -12.91 6.59
CA SER A 246 -37.77 -12.77 6.65
C SER A 246 -38.41 -13.98 7.34
N MET A 247 -37.94 -15.20 7.07
CA MET A 247 -38.41 -16.42 7.76
C MET A 247 -38.02 -16.43 9.25
N GLY A 248 -36.81 -15.97 9.60
CA GLY A 248 -36.36 -15.90 10.98
C GLY A 248 -37.12 -14.87 11.82
N VAL A 249 -37.47 -13.73 11.23
CA VAL A 249 -38.26 -12.67 11.89
C VAL A 249 -39.71 -13.10 12.10
N LEU A 250 -40.29 -13.88 11.18
CA LEU A 250 -41.67 -14.31 11.27
C LEU A 250 -41.87 -15.52 12.18
N GLY A 251 -40.82 -16.30 12.49
CA GLY A 251 -40.78 -17.35 13.51
C GLY A 251 -41.78 -18.51 13.35
N ASP A 252 -42.69 -18.45 12.38
CA ASP A 252 -43.78 -19.40 12.16
C ASP A 252 -43.96 -19.64 10.64
N MET A 253 -43.84 -20.91 10.24
CA MET A 253 -44.02 -21.32 8.84
C MET A 253 -45.40 -20.97 8.29
N GLY A 254 -46.43 -20.94 9.14
CA GLY A 254 -47.77 -20.54 8.76
C GLY A 254 -47.87 -19.07 8.34
N LYS A 255 -47.23 -18.18 9.10
CA LYS A 255 -47.18 -16.75 8.79
C LYS A 255 -46.33 -16.47 7.54
N TYR A 256 -45.26 -17.24 7.32
CA TYR A 256 -44.46 -17.15 6.11
C TYR A 256 -45.26 -17.57 4.86
N ALA A 257 -46.02 -18.63 4.93
CA ALA A 257 -46.89 -19.04 3.81
C ALA A 257 -47.97 -17.99 3.47
N GLN A 258 -48.55 -17.34 4.50
CA GLN A 258 -49.51 -16.23 4.30
C GLN A 258 -48.79 -14.99 3.70
N PHE A 259 -47.58 -14.67 4.13
CA PHE A 259 -46.81 -13.58 3.57
C PHE A 259 -46.46 -13.83 2.08
N GLN A 260 -45.99 -15.05 1.73
CA GLN A 260 -45.72 -15.41 0.36
C GLN A 260 -46.97 -15.41 -0.52
N ALA A 261 -48.09 -15.85 0.00
CA ALA A 261 -49.37 -15.81 -0.74
C ALA A 261 -49.81 -14.35 -1.01
N ALA A 262 -49.62 -13.45 -0.01
CA ALA A 262 -49.91 -12.03 -0.18
C ALA A 262 -48.99 -11.34 -1.20
N GLU A 263 -47.70 -11.70 -1.19
CA GLU A 263 -46.70 -11.17 -2.13
C GLU A 263 -46.96 -11.67 -3.56
N ALA A 264 -47.28 -12.94 -3.75
CA ALA A 264 -47.68 -13.52 -5.04
C ALA A 264 -48.96 -12.86 -5.57
N MET A 265 -49.94 -12.55 -4.69
CA MET A 265 -51.16 -11.82 -5.08
C MET A 265 -50.85 -10.39 -5.52
N ARG A 266 -49.92 -9.71 -4.82
CA ARG A 266 -49.50 -8.36 -5.19
C ARG A 266 -48.78 -8.33 -6.54
N ASP A 267 -47.89 -9.30 -6.78
CA ASP A 267 -47.17 -9.41 -8.04
C ASP A 267 -48.08 -9.78 -9.21
N ALA A 268 -49.08 -10.63 -8.96
CA ALA A 268 -50.13 -10.94 -9.92
C ALA A 268 -51.01 -9.72 -10.23
N ALA A 269 -51.34 -8.90 -9.24
CA ALA A 269 -52.10 -7.69 -9.42
C ALA A 269 -51.35 -6.58 -10.16
N ASN A 270 -50.03 -6.54 -10.04
CA ASN A 270 -49.14 -5.59 -10.72
C ASN A 270 -48.78 -6.00 -12.15
N ASN A 271 -49.21 -7.16 -12.62
CA ASN A 271 -48.92 -7.64 -13.97
C ASN A 271 -50.08 -7.34 -14.93
N PRO A 272 -50.05 -6.26 -15.73
CA PRO A 272 -51.18 -5.79 -16.54
C PRO A 272 -51.54 -6.69 -17.72
N ASN A 273 -50.73 -7.73 -18.03
CA ASN A 273 -50.91 -8.62 -19.16
C ASN A 273 -51.27 -10.07 -18.81
N GLY A 274 -51.52 -10.36 -17.51
CA GLY A 274 -51.76 -11.75 -17.09
C GLY A 274 -53.23 -12.08 -16.94
N MET A 275 -53.80 -12.87 -17.88
CA MET A 275 -55.06 -13.58 -17.67
C MET A 275 -55.04 -14.49 -16.43
N ALA A 276 -53.86 -14.74 -15.85
CA ALA A 276 -53.66 -15.43 -14.57
C ALA A 276 -54.19 -14.64 -13.35
N GLY A 277 -54.25 -13.29 -13.39
CA GLY A 277 -54.80 -12.47 -12.31
C GLY A 277 -56.26 -12.70 -12.03
N MET A 278 -57.05 -13.10 -13.06
CA MET A 278 -58.47 -13.36 -12.89
C MET A 278 -58.74 -14.76 -12.28
N GLY A 279 -57.87 -15.76 -12.53
CA GLY A 279 -58.02 -17.11 -11.97
C GLY A 279 -57.58 -17.22 -10.51
N VAL A 280 -56.51 -16.49 -10.13
CA VAL A 280 -55.97 -16.45 -8.74
C VAL A 280 -56.93 -15.69 -7.81
N GLY A 281 -57.53 -14.60 -8.26
CA GLY A 281 -58.54 -13.86 -7.47
C GLY A 281 -59.75 -14.69 -7.12
N MET A 282 -60.20 -15.58 -8.01
CA MET A 282 -61.37 -16.44 -7.77
C MET A 282 -61.04 -17.67 -6.92
N GLY A 283 -59.83 -18.28 -7.08
CA GLY A 283 -59.40 -19.42 -6.30
C GLY A 283 -59.02 -19.09 -4.86
N ALA A 284 -58.37 -17.94 -4.62
CA ALA A 284 -57.98 -17.48 -3.29
C ALA A 284 -59.17 -17.02 -2.44
N GLY A 285 -60.20 -16.44 -3.08
CA GLY A 285 -61.42 -16.06 -2.41
C GLY A 285 -62.21 -17.23 -1.82
N MET A 286 -62.25 -18.39 -2.54
CA MET A 286 -62.91 -19.58 -2.03
C MET A 286 -62.11 -20.34 -0.95
N GLY A 287 -60.76 -20.34 -1.04
CA GLY A 287 -59.89 -20.99 -0.04
C GLY A 287 -59.83 -20.29 1.31
N MET A 288 -59.91 -18.94 1.36
CA MET A 288 -59.91 -18.18 2.61
C MET A 288 -61.26 -18.26 3.35
N GLY A 289 -62.39 -18.46 2.64
CA GLY A 289 -63.68 -18.62 3.29
C GLY A 289 -63.80 -19.85 4.20
N GLN A 290 -63.02 -20.90 3.92
CA GLN A 290 -63.02 -22.13 4.74
C GLN A 290 -62.02 -22.13 5.91
N MET A 291 -61.09 -21.17 5.99
CA MET A 291 -60.17 -21.05 7.13
C MET A 291 -60.69 -20.20 8.29
N PHE A 292 -61.84 -19.55 8.14
CA PHE A 292 -62.45 -18.70 9.15
C PHE A 292 -63.79 -19.24 9.68
N THR A 293 -64.16 -20.46 9.37
CA THR A 293 -65.22 -21.20 10.04
C THR A 293 -64.63 -22.39 10.79
#